data_bd3c93fe5525fcc9498993df02dc29e8
#
_entry.id   bd3c93fe5525fcc9498993df02dc29e8
#
_cell.length_a   1.000
_cell.length_b   1.000
_cell.length_c   1.000
_cell.angle_alpha   90.00
_cell.angle_beta   90.00
_cell.angle_gamma   90.00
#
_symmetry.space_group_name_H-M   'P 1'
#
loop_
_entity.id
_entity.type
_entity.pdbx_description
1 polymer ?
#
loop_
_entity_poly.entity_id
_entity_poly.type
_entity_poly.pdbx_seq_one_letter_code
_entity_poly.pdbx_strand_id
1 'polypeptide(L)'
;MSLIAAVRTDASSDVLTSLQAVCDSQGLEDLSAHLADLADLVKWDMSALEKGIQSLPVGESVVHKSAHHLLEIAGKRLRPMCVVLASRLGQGLDDRTREFGIAVELVHCATLL
;
A
#
# COMPACT_ATOMS: atom_id res chain seq x y z
N MET A 1 -12.15 21.44 -9.22
CA MET A 1 -11.63 20.08 -9.22
C MET A 1 -10.64 19.91 -8.11
N SER A 2 -10.78 18.92 -7.35
CA SER A 2 -10.02 18.80 -6.14
C SER A 2 -8.76 17.94 -6.33
N LEU A 3 -7.64 18.49 -5.90
CA LEU A 3 -6.38 17.75 -5.78
C LEU A 3 -6.51 16.53 -4.85
N ILE A 4 -7.48 16.56 -3.96
CA ILE A 4 -7.80 15.47 -3.03
C ILE A 4 -8.31 14.23 -3.78
N ALA A 5 -9.06 14.41 -4.87
CA ALA A 5 -9.56 13.29 -5.68
C ALA A 5 -8.43 12.63 -6.47
N ALA A 6 -7.44 13.38 -6.95
CA ALA A 6 -6.27 12.86 -7.64
C ALA A 6 -5.33 12.09 -6.70
N VAL A 7 -5.23 12.51 -5.45
CA VAL A 7 -4.42 11.85 -4.42
C VAL A 7 -5.01 10.53 -3.97
N ARG A 8 -6.34 10.36 -4.11
CA ARG A 8 -7.03 9.14 -3.69
C ARG A 8 -6.91 7.97 -4.66
N THR A 9 -6.52 8.22 -5.89
CA THR A 9 -6.54 7.18 -6.92
C THR A 9 -5.29 6.30 -6.92
N ASP A 10 -4.25 6.69 -6.20
CA ASP A 10 -2.99 5.94 -6.20
C ASP A 10 -2.47 5.73 -4.77
N ALA A 11 -3.24 4.97 -4.00
CA ALA A 11 -2.92 4.70 -2.60
C ALA A 11 -1.62 3.90 -2.44
N SER A 12 -1.24 3.11 -3.44
CA SER A 12 -0.09 2.22 -3.35
C SER A 12 1.25 2.93 -3.52
N SER A 13 1.27 4.05 -4.26
CA SER A 13 2.48 4.84 -4.46
C SER A 13 2.58 6.03 -3.49
N ASP A 14 1.57 6.25 -2.69
CA ASP A 14 1.38 7.48 -1.92
C ASP A 14 2.52 7.75 -0.94
N VAL A 15 2.99 6.74 -0.22
CA VAL A 15 4.09 6.89 0.74
C VAL A 15 5.38 7.29 0.03
N LEU A 16 5.75 6.57 -1.01
CA LEU A 16 6.98 6.83 -1.74
C LEU A 16 6.93 8.17 -2.47
N THR A 17 5.79 8.49 -3.06
CA THR A 17 5.56 9.78 -3.73
C THR A 17 5.64 10.94 -2.74
N SER A 18 5.04 10.79 -1.57
CA SER A 18 5.10 11.81 -0.53
C SER A 18 6.53 12.01 -0.03
N LEU A 19 7.28 10.93 0.16
CA LEU A 19 8.69 11.01 0.54
C LEU A 19 9.54 11.66 -0.54
N GLN A 20 9.28 11.37 -1.81
CA GLN A 20 9.96 12.04 -2.92
C GLN A 20 9.75 13.56 -2.89
N ALA A 21 8.50 13.99 -2.67
CA ALA A 21 8.19 15.42 -2.59
C ALA A 21 8.96 16.10 -1.46
N VAL A 22 9.06 15.44 -0.29
CA VAL A 22 9.84 15.96 0.83
C VAL A 22 11.32 16.02 0.47
N CYS A 23 11.87 14.98 -0.15
CA CYS A 23 13.26 14.95 -0.57
C CYS A 23 13.58 16.07 -1.57
N ASP A 24 12.71 16.27 -2.54
CA ASP A 24 12.86 17.34 -3.54
C ASP A 24 12.86 18.71 -2.87
N SER A 25 11.98 18.94 -1.91
CA SER A 25 11.90 20.21 -1.19
C SER A 25 13.12 20.48 -0.32
N GLN A 26 13.84 19.43 0.09
CA GLN A 26 15.04 19.52 0.92
C GLN A 26 16.34 19.45 0.10
N GLY A 27 16.24 19.39 -1.22
CA GLY A 27 17.42 19.30 -2.08
C GLY A 27 18.11 17.92 -2.07
N LEU A 28 17.41 16.87 -1.65
CA LEU A 28 17.94 15.50 -1.60
C LEU A 28 17.61 14.76 -2.90
N GLU A 29 18.22 15.20 -3.98
CA GLU A 29 17.90 14.72 -5.33
C GLU A 29 18.23 13.26 -5.55
N ASP A 30 19.39 12.79 -5.04
CA ASP A 30 19.79 11.39 -5.16
C ASP A 30 18.84 10.46 -4.43
N LEU A 31 18.42 10.85 -3.24
CA LEU A 31 17.45 10.06 -2.47
C LEU A 31 16.09 10.05 -3.16
N SER A 32 15.65 11.18 -3.70
CA SER A 32 14.43 11.27 -4.47
C SER A 32 14.45 10.33 -5.67
N ALA A 33 15.57 10.26 -6.40
CA ALA A 33 15.73 9.35 -7.52
C ALA A 33 15.64 7.88 -7.09
N HIS A 34 16.26 7.52 -5.98
CA HIS A 34 16.16 6.16 -5.43
C HIS A 34 14.74 5.80 -5.03
N LEU A 35 13.99 6.75 -4.45
CA LEU A 35 12.59 6.54 -4.10
C LEU A 35 11.71 6.34 -5.34
N ALA A 36 12.02 7.07 -6.43
CA ALA A 36 11.34 6.86 -7.70
C ALA A 36 11.57 5.45 -8.24
N ASP A 37 12.80 4.98 -8.20
CA ASP A 37 13.14 3.62 -8.62
C ASP A 37 12.42 2.56 -7.78
N LEU A 38 12.34 2.77 -6.47
CA LEU A 38 11.58 1.87 -5.58
C LEU A 38 10.09 1.88 -5.92
N ALA A 39 9.52 3.05 -6.19
CA ALA A 39 8.13 3.16 -6.57
C ALA A 39 7.83 2.35 -7.84
N ASP A 40 8.69 2.45 -8.85
CA ASP A 40 8.57 1.67 -10.08
C ASP A 40 8.70 0.17 -9.82
N LEU A 41 9.63 -0.21 -8.94
CA LEU A 41 9.87 -1.61 -8.61
C LEU A 41 8.65 -2.28 -7.98
N VAL A 42 7.95 -1.58 -7.09
CA VAL A 42 6.83 -2.14 -6.32
C VAL A 42 5.46 -1.90 -6.95
N LYS A 43 5.38 -1.10 -7.98
CA LYS A 43 4.12 -0.63 -8.57
C LYS A 43 3.14 -1.76 -8.90
N TRP A 44 3.59 -2.75 -9.64
CA TRP A 44 2.72 -3.85 -10.07
C TRP A 44 2.36 -4.79 -8.92
N ASP A 45 3.31 -5.07 -8.05
CA ASP A 45 3.10 -5.93 -6.89
C ASP A 45 2.11 -5.27 -5.92
N MET A 46 2.25 -3.97 -5.68
CA MET A 46 1.31 -3.23 -4.83
C MET A 46 -0.09 -3.17 -5.45
N SER A 47 -0.18 -3.01 -6.76
CA SER A 47 -1.46 -3.04 -7.47
C SER A 47 -2.15 -4.39 -7.32
N ALA A 48 -1.42 -5.49 -7.49
CA ALA A 48 -1.96 -6.84 -7.30
C ALA A 48 -2.42 -7.06 -5.86
N LEU A 49 -1.66 -6.58 -4.89
CA LEU A 49 -1.97 -6.69 -3.48
C LEU A 49 -3.24 -5.89 -3.14
N GLU A 50 -3.36 -4.67 -3.64
CA GLU A 50 -4.54 -3.82 -3.45
C GLU A 50 -5.80 -4.46 -4.03
N LYS A 51 -5.71 -5.06 -5.21
CA LYS A 51 -6.82 -5.81 -5.79
C LYS A 51 -7.22 -6.99 -4.90
N GLY A 52 -6.26 -7.68 -4.32
CA GLY A 52 -6.51 -8.76 -3.37
C GLY A 52 -7.25 -8.27 -2.13
N ILE A 53 -6.87 -7.13 -1.60
CA ILE A 53 -7.55 -6.52 -0.45
C ILE A 53 -8.99 -6.15 -0.81
N GLN A 54 -9.19 -5.51 -1.95
CA GLN A 54 -10.52 -5.08 -2.38
C GLN A 54 -11.46 -6.24 -2.72
N SER A 55 -10.91 -7.39 -3.08
CA SER A 55 -11.68 -8.58 -3.38
C SER A 55 -12.03 -9.43 -2.16
N LEU A 56 -11.58 -9.05 -0.97
CA LEU A 56 -11.93 -9.76 0.26
C LEU A 56 -13.43 -9.73 0.49
N PRO A 57 -14.03 -10.87 0.91
CA PRO A 57 -15.46 -10.91 1.13
C PRO A 57 -15.87 -10.02 2.30
N VAL A 58 -17.01 -9.33 2.14
CA VAL A 58 -17.61 -8.48 3.17
C VAL A 58 -18.78 -9.23 3.77
N GLY A 59 -18.74 -9.47 5.08
CA GLY A 59 -19.88 -10.03 5.79
C GLY A 59 -21.02 -9.02 5.91
N GLU A 60 -22.21 -9.52 6.26
CA GLU A 60 -23.42 -8.70 6.37
C GLU A 60 -23.52 -7.93 7.68
N SER A 61 -22.79 -8.34 8.71
CA SER A 61 -22.87 -7.68 10.02
C SER A 61 -22.28 -6.28 9.97
N VAL A 62 -22.71 -5.43 10.91
CA VAL A 62 -22.17 -4.07 11.07
C VAL A 62 -20.67 -4.11 11.34
N VAL A 63 -20.19 -5.09 12.10
CA VAL A 63 -18.77 -5.26 12.38
C VAL A 63 -17.98 -5.53 11.12
N HIS A 64 -18.46 -6.43 10.26
CA HIS A 64 -17.80 -6.74 9.00
C HIS A 64 -17.75 -5.54 8.06
N LYS A 65 -18.85 -4.80 7.96
CA LYS A 65 -18.91 -3.60 7.11
C LYS A 65 -17.98 -2.51 7.62
N SER A 66 -17.92 -2.32 8.94
CA SER A 66 -17.02 -1.35 9.56
C SER A 66 -15.55 -1.72 9.35
N ALA A 67 -15.21 -3.00 9.50
CA ALA A 67 -13.86 -3.49 9.26
C ALA A 67 -13.45 -3.29 7.79
N HIS A 68 -14.34 -3.60 6.87
CA HIS A 68 -14.09 -3.40 5.45
C HIS A 68 -13.91 -1.92 5.11
N HIS A 69 -14.75 -1.07 5.66
CA HIS A 69 -14.63 0.38 5.48
C HIS A 69 -13.29 0.90 6.00
N LEU A 70 -12.87 0.46 7.18
CA LEU A 70 -11.58 0.82 7.75
C LEU A 70 -10.43 0.35 6.85
N LEU A 71 -10.53 -0.86 6.31
CA LEU A 71 -9.54 -1.41 5.40
C LEU A 71 -9.43 -0.57 4.11
N GLU A 72 -10.54 -0.07 3.60
CA GLU A 72 -10.56 0.80 2.42
C GLU A 72 -9.92 2.17 2.67
N ILE A 73 -10.17 2.78 3.82
CA ILE A 73 -9.72 4.15 4.13
C ILE A 73 -8.36 4.21 4.80
N ALA A 74 -7.88 3.13 5.35
CA ALA A 74 -6.61 3.09 6.11
C ALA A 74 -5.34 3.20 5.27
N GLY A 75 -5.42 3.41 4.11
CA GLY A 75 -4.87 3.87 2.95
C GLY A 75 -3.42 3.80 2.58
N LYS A 76 -2.44 3.81 3.43
CA LYS A 76 -1.06 3.96 2.96
C LYS A 76 -0.35 2.65 2.62
N ARG A 77 -0.87 1.53 3.09
CA ARG A 77 -0.35 0.19 2.77
C ARG A 77 1.15 0.03 3.04
N LEU A 78 1.66 0.71 4.06
CA LEU A 78 3.09 0.67 4.37
C LEU A 78 3.55 -0.75 4.74
N ARG A 79 2.78 -1.48 5.53
CA ARG A 79 3.13 -2.84 5.95
C ARG A 79 3.15 -3.82 4.79
N PRO A 80 2.13 -3.87 3.93
CA PRO A 80 2.20 -4.67 2.70
C PRO A 80 3.37 -4.30 1.81
N MET A 81 3.70 -3.01 1.70
CA MET A 81 4.84 -2.57 0.92
C MET A 81 6.16 -3.13 1.46
N CYS A 82 6.30 -3.22 2.77
CA CYS A 82 7.48 -3.85 3.38
C CYS A 82 7.57 -5.33 3.01
N VAL A 83 6.45 -6.03 2.96
CA VAL A 83 6.40 -7.44 2.51
C VAL A 83 6.84 -7.54 1.05
N VAL A 84 6.33 -6.68 0.19
CA VAL A 84 6.71 -6.64 -1.23
C VAL A 84 8.21 -6.40 -1.40
N LEU A 85 8.74 -5.39 -0.73
CA LEU A 85 10.17 -5.07 -0.79
C LEU A 85 11.03 -6.23 -0.29
N ALA A 86 10.65 -6.84 0.83
CA ALA A 86 11.35 -8.00 1.36
C ALA A 86 11.32 -9.18 0.39
N SER A 87 10.22 -9.39 -0.31
CA SER A 87 10.10 -10.47 -1.29
C SER A 87 11.06 -10.29 -2.47
N ARG A 88 11.43 -9.05 -2.79
CA ARG A 88 12.37 -8.75 -3.87
C ARG A 88 13.81 -9.14 -3.53
N LEU A 89 14.11 -9.38 -2.28
CA LEU A 89 15.39 -9.94 -1.85
C LEU A 89 15.49 -11.45 -2.13
N GLY A 90 14.38 -12.09 -2.43
CA GLY A 90 14.30 -13.50 -2.79
C GLY A 90 13.69 -13.68 -4.17
N GLN A 91 12.66 -14.51 -4.27
CA GLN A 91 12.05 -14.89 -5.53
C GLN A 91 10.98 -13.92 -6.03
N GLY A 92 10.72 -12.84 -5.32
CA GLY A 92 9.68 -11.88 -5.66
C GLY A 92 8.32 -12.26 -5.10
N LEU A 93 7.29 -11.52 -5.48
CA LEU A 93 5.94 -11.68 -4.96
C LEU A 93 5.25 -12.86 -5.66
N ASP A 94 5.00 -13.93 -4.93
CA ASP A 94 4.15 -15.04 -5.36
C ASP A 94 2.80 -14.96 -4.63
N ASP A 95 1.90 -15.92 -4.92
CA ASP A 95 0.57 -15.94 -4.32
C ASP A 95 0.62 -16.01 -2.80
N ARG A 96 1.52 -16.83 -2.25
CA ARG A 96 1.67 -16.97 -0.80
C ARG A 96 2.16 -15.68 -0.15
N THR A 97 3.14 -15.03 -0.75
CA THR A 97 3.70 -13.77 -0.25
C THR A 97 2.67 -12.65 -0.33
N ARG A 98 1.89 -12.62 -1.40
CA ARG A 98 0.78 -11.66 -1.54
C ARG A 98 -0.26 -11.85 -0.44
N GLU A 99 -0.66 -13.09 -0.19
CA GLU A 99 -1.60 -13.40 0.90
C GLU A 99 -1.04 -13.00 2.26
N PHE A 100 0.24 -13.19 2.47
CA PHE A 100 0.92 -12.75 3.69
C PHE A 100 0.85 -11.23 3.85
N GLY A 101 1.10 -10.48 2.78
CA GLY A 101 0.98 -9.02 2.78
C GLY A 101 -0.43 -8.55 3.12
N ILE A 102 -1.44 -9.21 2.55
CA ILE A 102 -2.85 -8.93 2.86
C ILE A 102 -3.14 -9.23 4.33
N ALA A 103 -2.67 -10.36 4.84
CA ALA A 103 -2.88 -10.75 6.24
C ALA A 103 -2.25 -9.75 7.21
N VAL A 104 -1.06 -9.26 6.91
CA VAL A 104 -0.38 -8.24 7.74
C VAL A 104 -1.22 -6.95 7.81
N GLU A 105 -1.79 -6.53 6.69
CA GLU A 105 -2.66 -5.35 6.66
C GLU A 105 -3.95 -5.58 7.43
N LEU A 106 -4.55 -6.76 7.31
CA LEU A 106 -5.75 -7.13 8.06
C LEU A 106 -5.50 -7.10 9.57
N VAL A 107 -4.38 -7.65 10.03
CA VAL A 107 -4.01 -7.62 11.44
C VAL A 107 -3.85 -6.17 11.92
N HIS A 108 -3.19 -5.34 11.12
CA HIS A 108 -3.06 -3.91 11.46
C HIS A 108 -4.42 -3.24 11.58
N CYS A 109 -5.30 -3.42 10.60
CA CYS A 109 -6.64 -2.84 10.64
C CYS A 109 -7.44 -3.34 11.84
N ALA A 110 -7.29 -4.61 12.22
CA ALA A 110 -7.94 -5.17 13.39
C ALA A 110 -7.51 -4.45 14.68
N THR A 111 -6.26 -4.01 14.76
CA THR A 111 -5.77 -3.27 15.92
C THR A 111 -6.36 -1.87 16.03
N LEU A 112 -6.91 -1.33 14.96
CA LEU A 112 -7.52 0.00 14.92
C LEU A 112 -9.02 -0.03 15.24
N LEU A 113 -9.61 -1.21 15.30
CA LEU A 113 -11.00 -1.39 15.72
C LEU A 113 -11.09 -1.42 17.25
#